data_494d3886a2b89e47a20c306d527648e5
#
_entry.id   494d3886a2b89e47a20c306d527648e5
#
_cell.length_a   1.000
_cell.length_b   1.000
_cell.length_c   1.000
_cell.angle_alpha   90.00
_cell.angle_beta   90.00
_cell.angle_gamma   90.00
#
_symmetry.space_group_name_H-M   'P 1'
#
loop_
_entity.id
_entity.type
_entity.pdbx_description
1 polymer ?
#
loop_
_entity_poly.entity_id
_entity_poly.type
_entity_poly.pdbx_seq_one_letter_code
_entity_poly.pdbx_strand_id
1 'polypeptide(L)'
;YAKGGATRKWYGNTDLVVNWTNDGKVIKDYAVVRNKGKHWSRYIQNLDYMFRGGLTWSFLSAYFGIRRLEPGSMFDVLGSSIFPEDEWLEVIGCFLCSKVAFEFLRAINPTVAFQAGNIAALPLLKEELQRSIPLVKEIYAEAYEIAKSDWDDFESAYGFTGMSWIVKQSSVSSLSKSWSNWSDHKEAAFLR
;
A
#
# COMPACT_ATOMS: atom_id res chain seq x y z
N TYR A 1 -2.88 -9.55 -2.53
CA TYR A 1 -2.24 -9.97 -1.29
C TYR A 1 -1.06 -9.06 -0.95
N ALA A 2 -1.13 -8.39 0.19
CA ALA A 2 -0.08 -7.49 0.67
C ALA A 2 1.01 -8.29 1.39
N LYS A 3 2.19 -8.44 0.75
CA LYS A 3 3.36 -9.17 1.25
C LYS A 3 4.59 -8.28 1.53
N GLY A 4 4.44 -6.98 1.44
CA GLY A 4 5.58 -6.06 1.50
C GLY A 4 6.12 -5.77 0.09
N GLY A 5 7.41 -5.93 -0.13
CA GLY A 5 8.09 -5.60 -1.39
C GLY A 5 8.89 -4.30 -1.33
N ALA A 6 9.21 -3.72 -2.48
CA ALA A 6 9.95 -2.46 -2.57
C ALA A 6 9.26 -1.32 -1.81
N THR A 7 10.04 -0.34 -1.33
CA THR A 7 9.47 0.86 -0.70
C THR A 7 8.61 1.62 -1.70
N ARG A 8 7.34 1.74 -1.40
CA ARG A 8 6.38 2.58 -2.14
C ARG A 8 5.49 3.33 -1.16
N LYS A 9 5.03 4.49 -1.58
CA LYS A 9 4.05 5.31 -0.86
C LYS A 9 2.75 5.32 -1.64
N TRP A 10 1.66 5.52 -0.95
CA TRP A 10 0.30 5.73 -1.45
C TRP A 10 -0.34 4.50 -2.09
N TYR A 11 0.26 3.89 -3.12
CA TYR A 11 -0.26 2.72 -3.84
C TYR A 11 0.87 1.83 -4.39
N GLY A 12 0.59 0.53 -4.65
CA GLY A 12 1.48 -0.42 -5.31
C GLY A 12 1.76 -1.70 -4.50
N ASN A 13 2.62 -2.55 -5.04
CA ASN A 13 2.92 -3.90 -4.54
C ASN A 13 1.66 -4.79 -4.47
N THR A 14 0.81 -4.71 -5.50
CA THR A 14 -0.45 -5.44 -5.65
C THR A 14 -0.36 -6.54 -6.71
N ASP A 15 0.82 -7.09 -6.91
CA ASP A 15 1.18 -8.10 -7.91
C ASP A 15 0.87 -9.55 -7.49
N LEU A 16 0.52 -9.78 -6.22
CA LEU A 16 0.28 -11.12 -5.70
C LEU A 16 -1.20 -11.38 -5.43
N VAL A 17 -1.64 -12.59 -5.78
CA VAL A 17 -2.97 -13.11 -5.48
C VAL A 17 -2.90 -14.34 -4.58
N VAL A 18 -3.98 -14.60 -3.84
CA VAL A 18 -4.12 -15.76 -2.97
C VAL A 18 -5.40 -16.50 -3.33
N ASN A 19 -5.31 -17.82 -3.49
CA ASN A 19 -6.50 -18.63 -3.65
C ASN A 19 -7.20 -18.84 -2.29
N TRP A 20 -8.28 -18.10 -2.07
CA TRP A 20 -9.08 -18.18 -0.85
C TRP A 20 -10.42 -18.93 -1.03
N THR A 21 -10.52 -19.77 -2.04
CA THR A 21 -11.72 -20.57 -2.32
C THR A 21 -12.10 -21.42 -1.08
N ASN A 22 -13.39 -21.52 -0.80
CA ASN A 22 -13.94 -22.25 0.34
C ASN A 22 -13.31 -21.82 1.67
N ASP A 23 -13.24 -20.51 1.91
CA ASP A 23 -12.66 -19.92 3.12
C ASP A 23 -11.20 -20.34 3.35
N GLY A 24 -10.43 -20.41 2.25
CA GLY A 24 -9.02 -20.74 2.30
C GLY A 24 -8.72 -22.17 2.73
N LYS A 25 -9.65 -23.11 2.51
CA LYS A 25 -9.54 -24.50 2.96
C LYS A 25 -8.17 -25.13 2.61
N VAL A 26 -7.72 -24.96 1.36
CA VAL A 26 -6.44 -25.56 0.92
C VAL A 26 -5.26 -25.01 1.70
N ILE A 27 -5.25 -23.70 1.97
CA ILE A 27 -4.17 -23.04 2.73
C ILE A 27 -4.22 -23.45 4.20
N LYS A 28 -5.44 -23.52 4.78
CA LYS A 28 -5.64 -23.96 6.18
C LYS A 28 -5.22 -25.43 6.37
N ASP A 29 -5.60 -26.31 5.45
CA ASP A 29 -5.19 -27.72 5.47
C ASP A 29 -3.66 -27.87 5.36
N TYR A 30 -3.02 -27.15 4.45
CA TYR A 30 -1.57 -27.10 4.35
C TYR A 30 -0.91 -26.59 5.63
N ALA A 31 -1.47 -25.56 6.26
CA ALA A 31 -0.97 -25.01 7.52
C ALA A 31 -1.04 -26.03 8.66
N VAL A 32 -2.10 -26.88 8.71
CA VAL A 32 -2.24 -27.99 9.67
C VAL A 32 -1.15 -29.03 9.46
N VAL A 33 -0.90 -29.45 8.22
CA VAL A 33 0.16 -30.41 7.89
C VAL A 33 1.53 -29.87 8.32
N ARG A 34 1.84 -28.62 7.95
CA ARG A 34 3.08 -27.94 8.33
C ARG A 34 3.23 -27.79 9.85
N ASN A 35 2.12 -27.64 10.58
CA ASN A 35 2.08 -27.51 12.03
C ASN A 35 1.99 -28.87 12.76
N LYS A 36 2.37 -29.95 12.09
CA LYS A 36 2.38 -31.32 12.65
C LYS A 36 1.00 -31.72 13.24
N GLY A 37 -0.06 -31.45 12.50
CA GLY A 37 -1.46 -31.76 12.88
C GLY A 37 -2.11 -30.77 13.85
N LYS A 38 -1.40 -29.71 14.28
CA LYS A 38 -1.98 -28.68 15.16
C LYS A 38 -2.77 -27.66 14.33
N HIS A 39 -3.65 -26.91 14.99
CA HIS A 39 -4.54 -25.95 14.35
C HIS A 39 -3.81 -24.93 13.47
N TRP A 40 -4.40 -24.58 12.33
CA TRP A 40 -3.85 -23.65 11.34
C TRP A 40 -3.65 -22.22 11.84
N SER A 41 -4.38 -21.80 12.90
CA SER A 41 -4.33 -20.43 13.42
C SER A 41 -2.95 -19.95 13.89
N ARG A 42 -2.00 -20.88 14.05
CA ARG A 42 -0.61 -20.52 14.31
C ARG A 42 0.03 -19.76 13.14
N TYR A 43 -0.38 -20.05 11.92
CA TYR A 43 0.19 -19.47 10.70
C TYR A 43 -0.74 -18.46 10.03
N ILE A 44 -2.04 -18.61 10.22
CA ILE A 44 -3.06 -17.72 9.64
C ILE A 44 -3.77 -17.02 10.79
N GLN A 45 -3.46 -15.75 10.97
CA GLN A 45 -3.95 -14.94 12.08
C GLN A 45 -4.73 -13.74 11.56
N ASN A 46 -5.42 -13.03 12.45
CA ASN A 46 -6.11 -11.76 12.17
C ASN A 46 -7.17 -11.86 11.05
N LEU A 47 -7.89 -12.99 10.96
CA LEU A 47 -8.92 -13.20 9.93
C LEU A 47 -10.02 -12.14 9.95
N ASP A 48 -10.35 -11.58 11.11
CA ASP A 48 -11.35 -10.52 11.28
C ASP A 48 -10.96 -9.20 10.58
N TYR A 49 -9.68 -9.05 10.25
CA TYR A 49 -9.13 -7.90 9.52
C TYR A 49 -8.88 -8.17 8.04
N MET A 50 -8.93 -9.43 7.61
CA MET A 50 -8.76 -9.77 6.20
C MET A 50 -9.93 -9.21 5.37
N PHE A 51 -9.63 -8.86 4.12
CA PHE A 51 -10.56 -8.26 3.16
C PHE A 51 -11.08 -6.86 3.50
N ARG A 52 -10.64 -6.27 4.62
CA ARG A 52 -10.94 -4.89 4.99
C ARG A 52 -9.98 -3.93 4.29
N GLY A 53 -10.49 -2.76 3.92
CA GLY A 53 -9.64 -1.64 3.50
C GLY A 53 -8.84 -1.08 4.67
N GLY A 54 -7.63 -0.58 4.39
CA GLY A 54 -6.75 -0.02 5.42
C GLY A 54 -5.49 0.58 4.82
N LEU A 55 -4.43 0.55 5.60
CA LEU A 55 -3.09 0.99 5.18
C LEU A 55 -2.09 -0.14 5.44
N THR A 56 -1.12 -0.32 4.53
CA THR A 56 -0.10 -1.37 4.62
C THR A 56 1.30 -0.83 4.32
N TRP A 57 2.31 -1.49 4.83
CA TRP A 57 3.72 -1.15 4.55
C TRP A 57 4.59 -2.41 4.42
N SER A 58 5.80 -2.24 3.93
CA SER A 58 6.80 -3.30 3.91
C SER A 58 7.50 -3.38 5.26
N PHE A 59 7.38 -4.52 5.94
CA PHE A 59 7.99 -4.74 7.27
C PHE A 59 9.49 -4.51 7.26
N LEU A 60 10.19 -5.01 6.23
CA LEU A 60 11.63 -4.80 6.02
C LEU A 60 11.85 -3.86 4.85
N SER A 61 12.43 -2.70 5.11
CA SER A 61 12.74 -1.71 4.08
C SER A 61 13.79 -0.71 4.55
N ALA A 62 14.58 -0.15 3.63
CA ALA A 62 15.52 0.93 3.94
C ALA A 62 14.81 2.26 4.25
N TYR A 63 13.64 2.47 3.65
CA TYR A 63 12.81 3.65 3.86
C TYR A 63 11.39 3.24 4.22
N PHE A 64 10.73 4.05 5.05
CA PHE A 64 9.32 3.82 5.37
C PHE A 64 8.42 4.43 4.30
N GLY A 65 7.44 3.65 3.86
CA GLY A 65 6.39 4.09 2.95
C GLY A 65 5.12 3.29 3.20
N ILE A 66 4.01 4.00 3.41
CA ILE A 66 2.71 3.39 3.60
C ILE A 66 1.87 3.49 2.34
N ARG A 67 1.09 2.47 2.06
CA ARG A 67 0.24 2.34 0.88
C ARG A 67 -1.20 2.06 1.31
N ARG A 68 -2.14 2.40 0.45
CA ARG A 68 -3.52 1.92 0.58
C ARG A 68 -3.56 0.40 0.49
N LEU A 69 -4.23 -0.22 1.45
CA LEU A 69 -4.67 -1.61 1.38
C LEU A 69 -6.10 -1.62 0.88
N GLU A 70 -6.30 -2.08 -0.35
CA GLU A 70 -7.62 -2.08 -0.95
C GLU A 70 -8.56 -3.11 -0.28
N PRO A 71 -9.87 -2.80 -0.17
CA PRO A 71 -10.87 -3.79 0.22
C PRO A 71 -10.76 -5.06 -0.64
N GLY A 72 -10.96 -6.22 -0.04
CA GLY A 72 -10.76 -7.50 -0.70
C GLY A 72 -9.33 -8.03 -0.62
N SER A 73 -8.41 -7.29 0.00
CA SER A 73 -7.02 -7.70 0.19
C SER A 73 -6.81 -8.51 1.47
N MET A 74 -5.83 -9.41 1.40
CA MET A 74 -5.24 -10.09 2.55
C MET A 74 -3.83 -9.57 2.79
N PHE A 75 -3.32 -9.77 4.01
CA PHE A 75 -1.98 -9.33 4.41
C PHE A 75 -1.29 -10.35 5.32
N ASP A 76 0.01 -10.19 5.52
CA ASP A 76 0.80 -10.95 6.49
C ASP A 76 1.77 -10.03 7.26
N VAL A 77 2.68 -10.62 8.02
CA VAL A 77 3.67 -9.86 8.80
C VAL A 77 4.62 -9.04 7.91
N LEU A 78 4.92 -9.49 6.69
CA LEU A 78 5.80 -8.77 5.76
C LEU A 78 5.08 -7.60 5.08
N GLY A 79 3.77 -7.69 4.93
CA GLY A 79 2.87 -6.61 4.52
C GLY A 79 2.01 -6.15 5.69
N SER A 80 2.64 -5.82 6.81
CA SER A 80 1.96 -5.35 8.02
C SER A 80 0.95 -4.26 7.71
N SER A 81 -0.18 -4.25 8.41
CA SER A 81 -1.31 -3.37 8.08
C SER A 81 -1.93 -2.76 9.33
N ILE A 82 -2.55 -1.59 9.16
CA ILE A 82 -3.38 -0.92 10.16
C ILE A 82 -4.73 -0.58 9.57
N PHE A 83 -5.74 -0.49 10.43
CA PHE A 83 -7.14 -0.28 10.08
C PHE A 83 -7.72 0.88 10.88
N PRO A 84 -7.36 2.13 10.52
CA PRO A 84 -7.93 3.31 11.15
C PRO A 84 -9.44 3.40 10.92
N GLU A 85 -10.12 4.22 11.71
CA GLU A 85 -11.46 4.67 11.40
C GLU A 85 -11.47 5.41 10.05
N ASP A 86 -12.55 5.29 9.28
CA ASP A 86 -12.63 5.81 7.91
C ASP A 86 -12.31 7.31 7.80
N GLU A 87 -12.70 8.08 8.82
CA GLU A 87 -12.41 9.51 8.87
C GLU A 87 -10.90 9.83 8.92
N TRP A 88 -10.12 8.96 9.57
CA TRP A 88 -8.70 9.17 9.85
C TRP A 88 -7.77 8.45 8.88
N LEU A 89 -8.28 7.64 7.97
CA LEU A 89 -7.45 6.82 7.11
C LEU A 89 -6.48 7.64 6.25
N GLU A 90 -7.01 8.65 5.54
CA GLU A 90 -6.20 9.52 4.68
C GLU A 90 -5.25 10.40 5.50
N VAL A 91 -5.70 10.89 6.66
CA VAL A 91 -4.88 11.70 7.57
C VAL A 91 -3.68 10.92 8.08
N ILE A 92 -3.91 9.70 8.56
CA ILE A 92 -2.86 8.80 9.02
C ILE A 92 -1.96 8.41 7.85
N GLY A 93 -2.50 8.16 6.66
CA GLY A 93 -1.75 7.89 5.45
C GLY A 93 -0.79 9.02 5.08
N CYS A 94 -1.26 10.27 5.05
CA CYS A 94 -0.42 11.44 4.82
C CYS A 94 0.65 11.62 5.89
N PHE A 95 0.27 11.53 7.16
CA PHE A 95 1.23 11.62 8.27
C PHE A 95 2.34 10.58 8.14
N LEU A 96 1.98 9.32 7.94
CA LEU A 96 2.94 8.22 7.84
C LEU A 96 3.79 8.26 6.55
N CYS A 97 3.34 8.93 5.50
CA CYS A 97 4.16 9.20 4.30
C CYS A 97 5.09 10.40 4.46
N SER A 98 4.95 11.18 5.54
CA SER A 98 5.75 12.39 5.78
C SER A 98 7.20 12.08 6.21
N LYS A 99 8.09 13.04 5.98
CA LYS A 99 9.47 12.99 6.48
C LYS A 99 9.49 13.01 8.02
N VAL A 100 8.55 13.71 8.64
CA VAL A 100 8.47 13.82 10.11
C VAL A 100 8.20 12.45 10.74
N ALA A 101 7.23 11.71 10.25
CA ALA A 101 6.93 10.35 10.73
C ALA A 101 8.14 9.41 10.56
N PHE A 102 8.85 9.53 9.43
CA PHE A 102 10.06 8.72 9.19
C PHE A 102 11.17 9.04 10.18
N GLU A 103 11.43 10.30 10.51
CA GLU A 103 12.45 10.68 11.50
C GLU A 103 12.07 10.22 12.92
N PHE A 104 10.79 10.30 13.30
CA PHE A 104 10.32 9.71 14.56
C PHE A 104 10.52 8.19 14.60
N LEU A 105 10.20 7.49 13.51
CA LEU A 105 10.41 6.05 13.43
C LEU A 105 11.89 5.68 13.57
N ARG A 106 12.80 6.42 12.95
CA ARG A 106 14.25 6.22 13.10
C ARG A 106 14.72 6.45 14.53
N ALA A 107 14.14 7.41 15.24
CA ALA A 107 14.47 7.66 16.64
C ALA A 107 13.97 6.54 17.57
N ILE A 108 12.75 6.01 17.31
CA ILE A 108 12.15 4.94 18.10
C ILE A 108 12.81 3.58 17.82
N ASN A 109 13.07 3.31 16.54
CA ASN A 109 13.64 2.04 16.08
C ASN A 109 14.62 2.29 14.92
N PRO A 110 15.93 2.37 15.17
CA PRO A 110 16.95 2.66 14.15
C PRO A 110 17.26 1.44 13.26
N THR A 111 16.39 0.45 13.19
CA THR A 111 16.55 -0.73 12.33
C THR A 111 15.72 -0.58 11.04
N VAL A 112 15.92 -1.51 10.10
CA VAL A 112 15.15 -1.58 8.84
C VAL A 112 13.82 -2.34 8.99
N ALA A 113 13.44 -2.72 10.22
CA ALA A 113 12.22 -3.49 10.50
C ALA A 113 11.14 -2.58 11.11
N PHE A 114 10.15 -2.20 10.34
CA PHE A 114 9.05 -1.33 10.78
C PHE A 114 7.93 -2.15 11.41
N GLN A 115 7.97 -2.28 12.74
CA GLN A 115 6.99 -3.04 13.52
C GLN A 115 5.72 -2.23 13.75
N ALA A 116 4.56 -2.91 13.81
CA ALA A 116 3.27 -2.27 14.10
C ALA A 116 3.29 -1.48 15.43
N GLY A 117 3.96 -1.99 16.45
CA GLY A 117 4.14 -1.29 17.74
C GLY A 117 4.88 0.03 17.63
N ASN A 118 5.88 0.13 16.73
CA ASN A 118 6.59 1.39 16.49
C ASN A 118 5.68 2.41 15.80
N ILE A 119 4.87 1.97 14.84
CA ILE A 119 3.90 2.83 14.16
C ILE A 119 2.84 3.34 15.15
N ALA A 120 2.33 2.46 16.02
CA ALA A 120 1.34 2.82 17.04
C ALA A 120 1.87 3.78 18.12
N ALA A 121 3.19 3.85 18.30
CA ALA A 121 3.84 4.76 19.25
C ALA A 121 4.06 6.18 18.70
N LEU A 122 3.80 6.41 17.40
CA LEU A 122 3.99 7.72 16.81
C LEU A 122 2.95 8.74 17.35
N PRO A 123 3.39 9.96 17.70
CA PRO A 123 2.48 10.99 18.18
C PRO A 123 1.62 11.52 17.03
N LEU A 124 0.31 11.49 17.18
CA LEU A 124 -0.65 12.08 16.26
C LEU A 124 -1.42 13.20 16.99
N LEU A 125 -1.26 14.43 16.53
CA LEU A 125 -1.91 15.61 17.10
C LEU A 125 -3.33 15.74 16.52
N LYS A 126 -4.26 14.93 17.06
CA LYS A 126 -5.63 14.80 16.50
C LYS A 126 -6.39 16.12 16.48
N GLU A 127 -6.33 16.90 17.55
CA GLU A 127 -7.07 18.17 17.67
C GLU A 127 -6.64 19.20 16.62
N GLU A 128 -5.35 19.31 16.36
CA GLU A 128 -4.79 20.20 15.35
C GLU A 128 -5.10 19.72 13.92
N LEU A 129 -5.04 18.42 13.70
CA LEU A 129 -5.29 17.82 12.40
C LEU A 129 -6.78 17.84 12.02
N GLN A 130 -7.70 17.83 13.00
CA GLN A 130 -9.15 17.85 12.74
C GLN A 130 -9.57 18.95 11.76
N ARG A 131 -8.99 20.15 11.88
CA ARG A 131 -9.31 21.31 11.02
C ARG A 131 -8.77 21.15 9.60
N SER A 132 -7.77 20.32 9.43
CA SER A 132 -7.07 20.12 8.15
C SER A 132 -7.56 18.89 7.39
N ILE A 133 -8.50 18.11 7.96
CA ILE A 133 -8.97 16.85 7.35
C ILE A 133 -9.39 17.03 5.89
N PRO A 134 -10.20 18.04 5.48
CA PRO A 134 -10.61 18.19 4.09
C PRO A 134 -9.43 18.37 3.14
N LEU A 135 -8.48 19.25 3.49
CA LEU A 135 -7.28 19.50 2.69
C LEU A 135 -6.38 18.27 2.61
N VAL A 136 -6.20 17.55 3.73
CA VAL A 136 -5.36 16.34 3.78
C VAL A 136 -5.96 15.22 2.94
N LYS A 137 -7.29 15.08 2.93
CA LYS A 137 -7.98 14.10 2.07
C LYS A 137 -7.80 14.42 0.59
N GLU A 138 -7.84 15.68 0.20
CA GLU A 138 -7.58 16.10 -1.18
C GLU A 138 -6.15 15.76 -1.61
N ILE A 139 -5.16 16.12 -0.78
CA ILE A 139 -3.74 15.79 -1.02
C ILE A 139 -3.54 14.27 -1.11
N TYR A 140 -4.16 13.50 -0.21
CA TYR A 140 -4.05 12.05 -0.24
C TYR A 140 -4.63 11.47 -1.52
N ALA A 141 -5.80 11.94 -1.94
CA ALA A 141 -6.46 11.47 -3.15
C ALA A 141 -5.59 11.73 -4.40
N GLU A 142 -5.02 12.95 -4.54
CA GLU A 142 -4.12 13.26 -5.65
C GLU A 142 -2.87 12.37 -5.64
N ALA A 143 -2.21 12.22 -4.49
CA ALA A 143 -1.02 11.39 -4.36
C ALA A 143 -1.30 9.90 -4.63
N TYR A 144 -2.47 9.41 -4.18
CA TYR A 144 -2.93 8.05 -4.45
C TYR A 144 -3.15 7.82 -5.95
N GLU A 145 -3.86 8.72 -6.64
CA GLU A 145 -4.12 8.58 -8.08
C GLU A 145 -2.85 8.64 -8.92
N ILE A 146 -1.89 9.50 -8.55
CA ILE A 146 -0.56 9.54 -9.21
C ILE A 146 0.16 8.20 -9.03
N ALA A 147 0.25 7.71 -7.79
CA ALA A 147 0.94 6.46 -7.49
C ALA A 147 0.24 5.24 -8.12
N LYS A 148 -1.10 5.25 -8.16
CA LYS A 148 -1.90 4.21 -8.79
C LYS A 148 -1.71 4.20 -10.30
N SER A 149 -1.77 5.35 -10.95
CA SER A 149 -1.52 5.47 -12.40
C SER A 149 -0.10 5.03 -12.77
N ASP A 150 0.89 5.30 -11.91
CA ASP A 150 2.25 4.82 -12.11
C ASP A 150 2.36 3.31 -11.98
N TRP A 151 1.75 2.73 -10.95
CA TRP A 151 1.78 1.29 -10.70
C TRP A 151 1.03 0.50 -11.76
N ASP A 152 -0.14 0.98 -12.18
CA ASP A 152 -1.00 0.29 -13.15
C ASP A 152 -0.44 0.31 -14.58
N ASP A 153 0.63 1.04 -14.85
CA ASP A 153 1.40 0.96 -16.10
C ASP A 153 2.29 -0.29 -16.20
N PHE A 154 2.49 -1.03 -15.11
CA PHE A 154 3.27 -2.29 -15.11
C PHE A 154 2.38 -3.50 -15.40
N GLU A 155 2.84 -4.40 -16.26
CA GLU A 155 2.10 -5.62 -16.66
C GLU A 155 1.75 -6.57 -15.49
N SER A 156 2.52 -6.52 -14.42
CA SER A 156 2.28 -7.30 -13.20
C SER A 156 1.26 -6.68 -12.26
N ALA A 157 0.82 -5.44 -12.52
CA ALA A 157 -0.16 -4.77 -11.69
C ALA A 157 -1.56 -5.35 -11.90
N TYR A 158 -2.32 -5.51 -10.81
CA TYR A 158 -3.71 -5.97 -10.88
C TYR A 158 -4.61 -5.05 -11.73
N GLY A 159 -4.34 -3.73 -11.72
CA GLY A 159 -5.07 -2.72 -12.50
C GLY A 159 -4.54 -2.51 -13.93
N PHE A 160 -3.58 -3.30 -14.38
CA PHE A 160 -3.02 -3.15 -15.74
C PHE A 160 -4.07 -3.42 -16.82
N THR A 161 -4.29 -2.45 -17.67
CA THR A 161 -5.19 -2.53 -18.83
C THR A 161 -4.48 -2.33 -20.15
N GLY A 162 -3.19 -2.02 -20.10
CA GLY A 162 -2.32 -1.72 -21.24
C GLY A 162 -1.40 -0.56 -20.91
N MET A 163 -0.30 -0.46 -21.64
CA MET A 163 0.65 0.63 -21.47
C MET A 163 -0.01 1.98 -21.80
N SER A 164 -0.09 2.88 -20.83
CA SER A 164 -0.84 4.15 -20.98
C SER A 164 -0.34 5.04 -22.12
N TRP A 165 0.94 4.95 -22.47
CA TRP A 165 1.52 5.65 -23.63
C TRP A 165 1.11 5.07 -25.00
N ILE A 166 0.49 3.88 -25.02
CA ILE A 166 -0.12 3.28 -26.19
C ILE A 166 -1.63 3.49 -26.20
N VAL A 167 -2.29 3.14 -25.09
CA VAL A 167 -3.76 3.03 -25.01
C VAL A 167 -4.44 4.40 -24.94
N LYS A 168 -3.85 5.36 -24.23
CA LYS A 168 -4.47 6.69 -24.00
C LYS A 168 -4.30 7.68 -25.16
N GLN A 169 -3.57 7.34 -26.21
CA GLN A 169 -3.18 8.28 -27.26
C GLN A 169 -3.68 7.90 -28.66
N SER A 170 -4.96 7.61 -28.78
CA SER A 170 -5.62 7.27 -30.06
C SER A 170 -5.51 8.34 -31.17
N SER A 171 -4.98 9.52 -30.89
CA SER A 171 -4.84 10.65 -31.85
C SER A 171 -3.39 11.03 -32.20
N VAL A 172 -2.39 10.27 -31.75
CA VAL A 172 -0.97 10.65 -31.94
C VAL A 172 -0.38 9.96 -33.16
N SER A 173 0.37 10.71 -33.97
CA SER A 173 0.91 10.32 -35.28
C SER A 173 2.09 9.35 -35.23
N SER A 174 2.73 9.12 -34.07
CA SER A 174 3.86 8.19 -33.94
C SER A 174 4.07 7.71 -32.50
N LEU A 175 4.61 6.50 -32.33
CA LEU A 175 4.98 5.93 -31.02
C LEU A 175 6.01 6.80 -30.27
N SER A 176 6.98 7.37 -30.99
CA SER A 176 7.98 8.27 -30.39
C SER A 176 7.32 9.49 -29.71
N LYS A 177 6.33 10.09 -30.36
CA LYS A 177 5.60 11.24 -29.81
C LYS A 177 4.70 10.82 -28.65
N SER A 178 4.07 9.65 -28.71
CA SER A 178 3.31 9.08 -27.60
C SER A 178 4.17 8.89 -26.36
N TRP A 179 5.37 8.32 -26.56
CA TRP A 179 6.34 8.12 -25.49
C TRP A 179 6.81 9.45 -24.88
N SER A 180 7.19 10.43 -25.71
CA SER A 180 7.62 11.74 -25.21
C SER A 180 6.54 12.40 -24.37
N ASN A 181 5.30 12.46 -24.86
CA ASN A 181 4.19 13.05 -24.13
C ASN A 181 3.90 12.34 -22.80
N TRP A 182 4.01 11.02 -22.77
CA TRP A 182 3.83 10.23 -21.56
C TRP A 182 4.97 10.48 -20.57
N SER A 183 6.23 10.50 -21.03
CA SER A 183 7.40 10.78 -20.21
C SER A 183 7.32 12.16 -19.56
N ASP A 184 6.98 13.18 -20.32
CA ASP A 184 6.81 14.56 -19.83
C ASP A 184 5.69 14.64 -18.79
N HIS A 185 4.58 13.91 -19.01
CA HIS A 185 3.48 13.83 -18.06
C HIS A 185 3.89 13.16 -16.73
N LYS A 186 4.64 12.06 -16.81
CA LYS A 186 5.14 11.35 -15.61
C LYS A 186 6.13 12.21 -14.83
N GLU A 187 7.04 12.91 -15.51
CA GLU A 187 7.97 13.83 -14.87
C GLU A 187 7.23 14.97 -14.14
N ALA A 188 6.26 15.59 -14.80
CA ALA A 188 5.44 16.64 -14.20
C ALA A 188 4.64 16.13 -12.97
N ALA A 189 4.12 14.90 -13.01
CA ALA A 189 3.42 14.28 -11.88
C ALA A 189 4.36 13.97 -10.70
N PHE A 190 5.63 13.59 -10.98
CA PHE A 190 6.63 13.32 -9.95
C PHE A 190 7.08 14.57 -9.19
N LEU A 191 7.01 15.74 -9.83
CA LEU A 191 7.40 17.03 -9.23
C LEU A 191 6.31 17.70 -8.39
N ARG A 192 5.10 17.16 -8.38
CA ARG A 192 3.97 17.62 -7.54
C ARG A 192 4.01 17.00 -6.16
#